data_32ae9e8385426ec7dfea4f1ed6e2760a
#
_entry.id   32ae9e8385426ec7dfea4f1ed6e2760a
#
_cell.length_a   1.000
_cell.length_b   1.000
_cell.length_c   1.000
_cell.angle_alpha   90.00
_cell.angle_beta   90.00
_cell.angle_gamma   90.00
#
_symmetry.space_group_name_H-M   'P 1'
#
loop_
_entity.id
_entity.type
_entity.pdbx_description
1 polymer ?
#
loop_
_entity_poly.entity_id
_entity_poly.type
_entity_poly.pdbx_seq_one_letter_code
_entity_poly.pdbx_strand_id
1 'polypeptide(L)'
;MKFGLRYCNTAQYASDTSLATELIQAGEQAGFESAWTIEHTIMPASYDSVYPYNESGKLADGASDLLLPDPLIWMAHMAAASSTIMLGTAILILPQHNPVVAAKQIATLD
;
A
#
# COMPACT_ATOMS: atom_id res chain seq x y z
N MET A 1 10.95 4.25 -20.92
CA MET A 1 9.74 3.65 -20.31
C MET A 1 9.89 3.81 -18.80
N LYS A 2 8.81 4.14 -18.10
CA LYS A 2 8.82 4.32 -16.64
C LYS A 2 8.14 3.11 -15.99
N PHE A 3 8.69 2.60 -14.90
CA PHE A 3 8.18 1.44 -14.19
C PHE A 3 7.88 1.79 -12.74
N GLY A 4 6.81 1.22 -12.19
CA GLY A 4 6.46 1.35 -10.79
C GLY A 4 6.40 -0.02 -10.10
N LEU A 5 6.81 -0.05 -8.85
CA LEU A 5 6.57 -1.19 -7.95
C LEU A 5 5.10 -1.19 -7.52
N ARG A 6 4.51 -2.36 -7.35
CA ARG A 6 3.10 -2.51 -6.97
C ARG A 6 2.97 -3.37 -5.71
N TYR A 7 1.92 -3.12 -4.93
CA TYR A 7 1.63 -3.85 -3.70
C TYR A 7 2.73 -3.79 -2.64
N CYS A 8 3.38 -2.62 -2.54
CA CYS A 8 4.55 -2.47 -1.69
C CYS A 8 4.25 -2.59 -0.18
N ASN A 9 2.99 -2.46 0.24
CA ASN A 9 2.53 -2.59 1.62
C ASN A 9 1.81 -3.92 1.90
N THR A 10 2.17 -5.00 1.22
CA THR A 10 1.54 -6.33 1.40
C THR A 10 2.55 -7.40 1.77
N ALA A 11 2.07 -8.58 2.13
CA ALA A 11 2.88 -9.75 2.51
C ALA A 11 3.91 -9.40 3.58
N GLN A 12 5.15 -9.84 3.42
CA GLN A 12 6.24 -9.56 4.36
C GLN A 12 6.55 -8.06 4.54
N TYR A 13 6.28 -7.25 3.52
CA TYR A 13 6.51 -5.80 3.56
C TYR A 13 5.46 -5.04 4.40
N ALA A 14 4.35 -5.71 4.73
CA ALA A 14 3.34 -5.17 5.64
C ALA A 14 3.74 -5.33 7.11
N SER A 15 4.50 -6.38 7.44
CA SER A 15 4.83 -6.76 8.82
C SER A 15 6.28 -6.46 9.22
N ASP A 16 7.17 -6.28 8.25
CA ASP A 16 8.59 -6.03 8.47
C ASP A 16 9.02 -4.72 7.80
N THR A 17 9.23 -3.70 8.63
CA THR A 17 9.64 -2.38 8.15
C THR A 17 11.06 -2.36 7.58
N SER A 18 11.93 -3.28 8.00
CA SER A 18 13.27 -3.40 7.44
C SER A 18 13.22 -3.91 6.01
N LEU A 19 12.44 -4.98 5.76
CA LEU A 19 12.21 -5.50 4.41
C LEU A 19 11.51 -4.47 3.50
N ALA A 20 10.55 -3.72 4.04
CA ALA A 20 9.90 -2.65 3.30
C ALA A 20 10.89 -1.54 2.91
N THR A 21 11.79 -1.16 3.80
CA THR A 21 12.88 -0.22 3.53
C THR A 21 13.83 -0.75 2.44
N GLU A 22 14.25 -2.01 2.56
CA GLU A 22 15.10 -2.65 1.55
C GLU A 22 14.42 -2.70 0.17
N LEU A 23 13.13 -3.02 0.11
CA LEU A 23 12.36 -3.00 -1.14
C LEU A 23 12.39 -1.64 -1.82
N ILE A 24 12.13 -0.56 -1.09
CA ILE A 24 12.09 0.79 -1.63
C ILE A 24 13.47 1.25 -2.09
N GLN A 25 14.50 1.01 -1.30
CA GLN A 25 15.88 1.36 -1.65
C GLN A 25 16.40 0.56 -2.85
N ALA A 26 16.09 -0.73 -2.91
CA ALA A 26 16.41 -1.56 -4.07
C ALA A 26 15.65 -1.10 -5.32
N GLY A 27 14.39 -0.70 -5.18
CA GLY A 27 13.59 -0.11 -6.24
C GLY A 27 14.21 1.17 -6.81
N GLU A 28 14.62 2.10 -5.94
CA GLU A 28 15.34 3.32 -6.36
C GLU A 28 16.63 2.98 -7.11
N GLN A 29 17.45 2.11 -6.54
CA GLN A 29 18.74 1.70 -7.15
C GLN A 29 18.54 1.02 -8.50
N ALA A 30 17.45 0.27 -8.68
CA ALA A 30 17.10 -0.37 -9.94
C ALA A 30 16.45 0.57 -10.96
N GLY A 31 16.19 1.83 -10.59
CA GLY A 31 15.63 2.85 -11.47
C GLY A 31 14.11 2.80 -11.62
N PHE A 32 13.39 2.20 -10.67
CA PHE A 32 11.94 2.34 -10.61
C PHE A 32 11.57 3.78 -10.27
N GLU A 33 10.58 4.33 -11.00
CA GLU A 33 10.13 5.71 -10.80
C GLU A 33 9.22 5.86 -9.60
N SER A 34 8.43 4.82 -9.29
CA SER A 34 7.37 4.91 -8.29
C SER A 34 7.10 3.60 -7.56
N ALA A 35 6.55 3.70 -6.35
CA ALA A 35 6.09 2.60 -5.54
C ALA A 35 4.64 2.83 -5.08
N TRP A 36 3.79 1.81 -5.21
CA TRP A 36 2.35 1.91 -5.08
C TRP A 36 1.83 1.00 -3.98
N THR A 37 1.03 1.59 -3.10
CA THR A 37 0.33 0.89 -2.02
C THR A 37 -1.12 0.60 -2.40
N ILE A 38 -1.74 -0.31 -1.64
CA ILE A 38 -3.18 -0.56 -1.67
C ILE A 38 -3.79 -0.28 -0.30
N GLU A 39 -5.11 -0.15 -0.25
CA GLU A 39 -5.85 0.08 0.98
C GLU A 39 -7.01 -0.91 1.13
N HIS A 40 -7.13 -1.43 2.36
CA HIS A 40 -8.35 -2.00 2.94
C HIS A 40 -8.39 -1.59 4.40
N THR A 41 -9.32 -0.74 4.77
CA THR A 41 -9.44 -0.24 6.16
C THR A 41 -9.79 -1.36 7.13
N ILE A 42 -10.59 -2.32 6.68
CA ILE A 42 -10.94 -3.53 7.44
C ILE A 42 -11.02 -4.73 6.50
N MET A 43 -10.66 -5.89 7.02
CA MET A 43 -10.87 -7.19 6.37
C MET A 43 -12.00 -7.92 7.09
N PRO A 44 -13.20 -8.05 6.49
CA PRO A 44 -14.31 -8.80 7.11
C PRO A 44 -13.95 -10.28 7.25
N ALA A 45 -14.25 -10.88 8.39
CA ALA A 45 -14.05 -12.31 8.61
C ALA A 45 -14.93 -13.18 7.69
N SER A 46 -16.07 -12.64 7.25
CA SER A 46 -16.95 -13.28 6.26
C SER A 46 -17.69 -12.23 5.43
N TYR A 47 -17.96 -12.54 4.18
CA TYR A 47 -18.72 -11.70 3.25
C TYR A 47 -19.22 -12.54 2.08
N ASP A 48 -20.35 -12.14 1.46
CA ASP A 48 -20.99 -12.87 0.37
C ASP A 48 -20.55 -12.40 -1.02
N SER A 49 -19.98 -11.21 -1.13
CA SER A 49 -19.53 -10.66 -2.41
C SER A 49 -18.43 -11.52 -3.04
N VAL A 50 -18.49 -11.64 -4.37
CA VAL A 50 -17.50 -12.40 -5.15
C VAL A 50 -16.37 -11.44 -5.58
N TYR A 51 -15.14 -11.78 -5.23
CA TYR A 51 -13.95 -11.07 -5.70
C TYR A 51 -13.57 -11.59 -7.09
N PRO A 52 -13.63 -10.74 -8.14
CA PRO A 52 -13.56 -11.22 -9.53
C PRO A 52 -12.15 -11.60 -10.00
N TYR A 53 -11.11 -11.29 -9.23
CA TYR A 53 -9.71 -11.49 -9.63
C TYR A 53 -9.06 -12.71 -8.96
N ASN A 54 -9.86 -13.56 -8.30
CA ASN A 54 -9.38 -14.79 -7.69
C ASN A 54 -10.38 -15.92 -7.96
N GLU A 55 -9.91 -17.11 -8.32
CA GLU A 55 -10.74 -18.28 -8.60
C GLU A 55 -11.58 -18.72 -7.40
N SER A 56 -11.09 -18.52 -6.18
CA SER A 56 -11.85 -18.76 -4.95
C SER A 56 -13.04 -17.80 -4.78
N GLY A 57 -13.12 -16.73 -5.56
CA GLY A 57 -14.09 -15.65 -5.39
C GLY A 57 -13.86 -14.80 -4.13
N LYS A 58 -12.72 -14.94 -3.47
CA LYS A 58 -12.37 -14.21 -2.24
C LYS A 58 -11.03 -13.49 -2.40
N LEU A 59 -10.91 -12.32 -1.80
CA LEU A 59 -9.64 -11.63 -1.70
C LEU A 59 -8.69 -12.46 -0.81
N ALA A 60 -7.45 -12.67 -1.27
CA ALA A 60 -6.44 -13.45 -0.59
C ALA A 60 -6.97 -14.83 -0.10
N ASP A 61 -7.78 -15.50 -0.92
CA ASP A 61 -8.41 -16.79 -0.62
C ASP A 61 -9.28 -16.80 0.65
N GLY A 62 -9.75 -15.62 1.06
CA GLY A 62 -10.59 -15.46 2.25
C GLY A 62 -9.81 -15.29 3.55
N ALA A 63 -8.51 -15.06 3.50
CA ALA A 63 -7.72 -14.76 4.68
C ALA A 63 -8.22 -13.47 5.35
N SER A 64 -8.68 -13.57 6.59
CA SER A 64 -9.16 -12.42 7.39
C SER A 64 -8.04 -11.77 8.22
N ASP A 65 -6.88 -12.41 8.29
CA ASP A 65 -5.68 -11.97 9.00
C ASP A 65 -4.63 -11.32 8.07
N LEU A 66 -5.04 -10.97 6.85
CA LEU A 66 -4.18 -10.28 5.89
C LEU A 66 -3.75 -8.92 6.45
N LEU A 67 -2.46 -8.76 6.65
CA LEU A 67 -1.87 -7.51 7.08
C LEU A 67 -1.83 -6.52 5.92
N LEU A 68 -2.55 -5.42 6.08
CA LEU A 68 -2.55 -4.28 5.16
C LEU A 68 -2.45 -3.01 5.99
N PRO A 69 -1.24 -2.49 6.22
CA PRO A 69 -1.06 -1.25 6.95
C PRO A 69 -1.72 -0.08 6.21
N ASP A 70 -2.13 0.92 6.98
CA ASP A 70 -2.62 2.18 6.41
C ASP A 70 -1.62 2.72 5.38
N PRO A 71 -2.07 3.03 4.14
CA PRO A 71 -1.18 3.40 3.05
C PRO A 71 -0.42 4.70 3.32
N LEU A 72 -1.04 5.70 3.97
CA LEU A 72 -0.38 6.98 4.24
C LEU A 72 0.66 6.85 5.35
N ILE A 73 0.39 6.03 6.38
CA ILE A 73 1.37 5.73 7.43
C ILE A 73 2.56 4.95 6.86
N TRP A 74 2.28 3.93 6.04
CA TRP A 74 3.34 3.17 5.35
C TRP A 74 4.18 4.08 4.45
N MET A 75 3.55 4.95 3.66
CA MET A 75 4.23 5.89 2.78
C MET A 75 5.09 6.90 3.57
N ALA A 76 4.66 7.35 4.74
CA ALA A 76 5.47 8.23 5.59
C ALA A 76 6.78 7.56 6.04
N HIS A 77 6.72 6.26 6.38
CA HIS A 77 7.93 5.49 6.69
C HIS A 77 8.83 5.35 5.46
N MET A 78 8.26 5.05 4.29
CA MET A 78 9.02 4.87 3.05
C MET A 78 9.60 6.19 2.54
N ALA A 79 8.92 7.31 2.71
CA ALA A 79 9.43 8.63 2.37
C ALA A 79 10.69 8.98 3.18
N ALA A 80 10.74 8.56 4.46
CA ALA A 80 11.93 8.72 5.28
C ALA A 80 13.09 7.80 4.87
N ALA A 81 12.82 6.70 4.16
CA ALA A 81 13.77 5.68 3.76
C ALA A 81 14.26 5.82 2.30
N SER A 82 13.67 6.72 1.52
CA SER A 82 13.95 6.93 0.09
C SER A 82 14.26 8.39 -0.23
N SER A 83 14.71 8.67 -1.44
CA SER A 83 15.13 10.01 -1.85
C SER A 83 14.50 10.49 -3.16
N THR A 84 14.21 9.58 -4.08
CA THR A 84 13.80 9.93 -5.45
C THR A 84 12.57 9.19 -5.95
N ILE A 85 12.26 8.01 -5.40
CA ILE A 85 11.12 7.21 -5.82
C ILE A 85 9.81 7.90 -5.39
N MET A 86 8.89 8.09 -6.32
CA MET A 86 7.57 8.64 -6.01
C MET A 86 6.72 7.60 -5.30
N LEU A 87 6.00 8.02 -4.29
CA LEU A 87 5.06 7.15 -3.56
C LEU A 87 3.62 7.46 -3.97
N GLY A 88 2.81 6.43 -4.14
CA GLY A 88 1.44 6.57 -4.56
C GLY A 88 0.52 5.50 -4.01
N THR A 89 -0.77 5.75 -4.11
CA THR A 89 -1.82 4.79 -3.73
C THR A 89 -2.57 4.31 -4.97
N ALA A 90 -2.80 3.00 -5.05
CA ALA A 90 -3.59 2.39 -6.11
C ALA A 90 -4.48 1.27 -5.49
N ILE A 91 -5.50 1.73 -4.73
CA ILE A 91 -6.11 3.04 -4.60
C ILE A 91 -6.11 3.51 -3.13
N LEU A 92 -6.42 4.80 -2.88
CA LEU A 92 -6.90 5.30 -1.60
C LEU A 92 -8.43 5.31 -1.62
N ILE A 93 -9.08 4.67 -0.65
CA ILE A 93 -10.56 4.61 -0.58
C ILE A 93 -11.09 5.92 0.03
N LEU A 94 -10.97 7.00 -0.71
CA LEU A 94 -11.24 8.35 -0.22
C LEU A 94 -12.58 8.53 0.52
N PRO A 95 -13.69 7.87 0.14
CA PRO A 95 -14.94 7.96 0.91
C PRO A 95 -14.89 7.44 2.35
N GLN A 96 -13.87 6.66 2.70
CA GLN A 96 -13.68 6.15 4.07
C GLN A 96 -12.85 7.10 4.95
N HIS A 97 -12.26 8.13 4.36
CA HIS A 97 -11.45 9.12 5.06
C HIS A 97 -12.25 10.40 5.34
N ASN A 98 -11.95 11.05 6.48
CA ASN A 98 -12.36 12.44 6.63
C ASN A 98 -11.55 13.30 5.65
N PRO A 99 -12.18 14.05 4.72
CA PRO A 99 -11.46 14.72 3.64
C PRO A 99 -10.48 15.79 4.14
N VAL A 100 -10.79 16.47 5.24
CA VAL A 100 -9.90 17.50 5.81
C VAL A 100 -8.66 16.85 6.43
N VAL A 101 -8.84 15.73 7.14
CA VAL A 101 -7.74 14.97 7.72
C VAL A 101 -6.86 14.36 6.63
N ALA A 102 -7.45 13.71 5.64
CA ALA A 102 -6.72 13.14 4.51
C ALA A 102 -5.92 14.20 3.74
N ALA A 103 -6.52 15.35 3.46
CA ALA A 103 -5.82 16.45 2.79
C ALA A 103 -4.62 16.95 3.62
N LYS A 104 -4.77 17.03 4.95
CA LYS A 104 -3.67 17.41 5.84
C LYS A 104 -2.55 16.37 5.85
N GLN A 105 -2.90 15.07 5.89
CA GLN A 105 -1.93 13.98 5.88
C GLN A 105 -1.14 13.95 4.56
N ILE A 106 -1.85 14.03 3.43
CA ILE A 106 -1.25 14.02 2.09
C ILE A 106 -0.32 15.23 1.91
N ALA A 107 -0.79 16.43 2.25
CA ALA A 107 0.04 17.65 2.16
C ALA A 107 1.23 17.68 3.15
N THR A 108 1.23 16.80 4.16
CA THR A 108 2.37 16.68 5.09
C THR A 108 3.38 15.68 4.56
N LEU A 109 2.89 14.68 3.84
CA LEU A 109 3.71 13.63 3.23
C LEU A 109 4.46 14.14 1.98
N ASP A 110 3.84 15.05 1.20
CA ASP A 110 4.40 15.70 0.02
C ASP A 110 5.48 16.75 0.39
#